data_91e4196d0395a296eb9c767fbcc4f1d1
#
_entry.id   91e4196d0395a296eb9c767fbcc4f1d1
#
_cell.length_a   1.000
_cell.length_b   1.000
_cell.length_c   1.000
_cell.angle_alpha   90.00
_cell.angle_beta   90.00
_cell.angle_gamma   90.00
#
_symmetry.space_group_name_H-M   'P 1'
#
loop_
_entity.id
_entity.type
_entity.pdbx_description
1 polymer ?
#
loop_
_entity_poly.entity_id
_entity_poly.type
_entity_poly.pdbx_seq_one_letter_code
_entity_poly.pdbx_strand_id
1 'polypeptide(L)'
;MEKEEAGGEMMRLHYEMLEYSIVDEKKVPAEMTERIAGMEETPFQIMYVQGDRLYVGQGYGRQEMEGYAIRVDGCTEEKDVICVQTTLLGPGSDETEKDGEEMGNICMREDGFSQYPYVVLEMAKSEKPVIFE
;
A
#
# COMPACT_ATOMS: atom_id res chain seq x y z
N MET A 1 -24.34 -23.29 -20.79
CA MET A 1 -23.85 -22.84 -20.79
C MET A 1 -23.13 -22.57 -20.90
N GLU A 2 -22.70 -22.68 -20.87
CA GLU A 2 -21.88 -22.27 -20.81
C GLU A 2 -21.71 -21.25 -20.58
N LYS A 3 -22.36 -20.81 -20.21
CA LYS A 3 -22.24 -19.68 -19.91
C LYS A 3 -22.73 -19.43 -18.70
N GLU A 4 -23.35 -20.12 -18.02
CA GLU A 4 -23.71 -19.82 -16.96
C GLU A 4 -22.84 -19.79 -15.99
N GLU A 5 -22.11 -20.53 -15.77
CA GLU A 5 -21.18 -20.24 -14.90
C GLU A 5 -20.69 -19.04 -15.25
N ALA A 6 -21.17 -18.53 -16.15
CA ALA A 6 -20.77 -17.26 -16.55
C ALA A 6 -20.88 -16.24 -15.46
N GLY A 7 -21.74 -16.44 -14.51
CA GLY A 7 -21.84 -15.46 -13.45
C GLY A 7 -20.55 -15.27 -12.70
N GLY A 8 -20.01 -16.35 -12.19
CA GLY A 8 -18.78 -16.26 -11.43
C GLY A 8 -17.61 -15.88 -12.30
N GLU A 9 -17.61 -16.35 -13.53
CA GLU A 9 -16.53 -15.97 -14.38
C GLU A 9 -16.53 -14.52 -14.70
N MET A 10 -17.68 -13.96 -14.91
CA MET A 10 -17.72 -12.55 -15.23
C MET A 10 -17.27 -11.71 -14.09
N MET A 11 -17.50 -12.14 -12.88
CA MET A 11 -17.00 -11.36 -11.77
C MET A 11 -15.49 -11.34 -11.75
N ARG A 12 -14.88 -12.45 -12.09
CA ARG A 12 -13.44 -12.45 -12.14
C ARG A 12 -12.89 -11.59 -13.24
N LEU A 13 -13.68 -11.39 -14.29
CA LEU A 13 -13.20 -10.57 -15.38
C LEU A 13 -13.25 -9.09 -15.06
N HIS A 14 -13.81 -8.73 -13.92
CA HIS A 14 -13.92 -7.32 -13.58
C HIS A 14 -12.77 -6.82 -12.73
N TYR A 15 -11.78 -7.65 -12.41
CA TYR A 15 -10.63 -7.15 -11.72
C TYR A 15 -9.40 -7.93 -12.12
N GLU A 16 -8.26 -7.29 -11.95
CA GLU A 16 -6.98 -7.86 -12.28
C GLU A 16 -5.97 -7.44 -11.24
N MET A 17 -4.94 -8.25 -11.10
CA MET A 17 -3.82 -7.84 -10.27
C MET A 17 -3.15 -6.67 -10.94
N LEU A 18 -2.89 -5.63 -10.17
CA LEU A 18 -2.28 -4.42 -10.69
C LEU A 18 -0.82 -4.39 -10.30
N GLU A 19 0.03 -4.03 -11.25
CA GLU A 19 1.45 -3.93 -10.96
C GLU A 19 1.72 -2.69 -10.13
N TYR A 20 2.58 -2.84 -9.14
CA TYR A 20 2.94 -1.74 -8.29
C TYR A 20 4.31 -1.99 -7.71
N SER A 21 4.93 -0.94 -7.17
CA SER A 21 6.19 -1.04 -6.45
C SER A 21 6.05 -0.36 -5.12
N ILE A 22 6.71 -0.89 -4.11
CA ILE A 22 6.79 -0.22 -2.82
C ILE A 22 7.94 0.76 -2.94
N VAL A 23 7.67 2.03 -2.62
CA VAL A 23 8.66 3.09 -2.82
C VAL A 23 9.47 3.29 -1.55
N ASP A 24 10.80 3.28 -1.72
CA ASP A 24 11.70 3.56 -0.61
C ASP A 24 11.42 4.99 -0.12
N GLU A 25 11.47 5.19 1.21
CA GLU A 25 11.18 6.49 1.79
C GLU A 25 11.97 7.60 1.12
N LYS A 26 13.20 7.32 0.76
CA LYS A 26 14.06 8.34 0.21
C LYS A 26 13.70 8.69 -1.23
N LYS A 27 12.87 7.88 -1.85
CA LYS A 27 12.48 8.10 -3.23
C LYS A 27 11.06 8.59 -3.39
N VAL A 28 10.37 8.80 -2.30
CA VAL A 28 9.02 9.35 -2.34
C VAL A 28 9.12 10.81 -2.81
N PRO A 29 8.23 11.25 -3.70
CA PRO A 29 8.28 12.64 -4.15
C PRO A 29 8.27 13.61 -2.98
N ALA A 30 9.08 14.65 -3.08
CA ALA A 30 9.26 15.58 -1.96
C ALA A 30 7.95 16.19 -1.48
N GLU A 31 7.09 16.54 -2.40
CA GLU A 31 5.84 17.14 -2.02
C GLU A 31 4.98 16.19 -1.22
N MET A 32 5.02 14.92 -1.58
CA MET A 32 4.27 13.91 -0.87
C MET A 32 4.86 13.68 0.52
N THR A 33 6.19 13.68 0.59
CA THR A 33 6.87 13.51 1.86
C THR A 33 6.48 14.62 2.84
N GLU A 34 6.38 15.85 2.35
CA GLU A 34 5.99 16.95 3.20
C GLU A 34 4.58 16.80 3.74
N ARG A 35 3.68 16.33 2.88
CA ARG A 35 2.31 16.12 3.32
C ARG A 35 2.23 15.03 4.36
N ILE A 36 2.95 13.95 4.14
CA ILE A 36 2.92 12.83 5.07
C ILE A 36 3.45 13.27 6.42
N ALA A 37 4.50 14.07 6.44
CA ALA A 37 5.08 14.52 7.70
C ALA A 37 4.06 15.28 8.53
N GLY A 38 3.10 15.93 7.89
CA GLY A 38 2.10 16.71 8.61
C GLY A 38 0.90 15.91 9.05
N MET A 39 0.81 14.62 8.69
CA MET A 39 -0.38 13.86 9.00
C MET A 39 -0.10 12.48 9.58
N GLU A 40 1.16 12.15 9.86
CA GLU A 40 1.48 10.78 10.23
C GLU A 40 1.03 10.39 11.64
N GLU A 41 0.63 11.36 12.45
CA GLU A 41 0.14 11.03 13.80
C GLU A 41 -1.15 10.24 13.78
N THR A 42 -1.96 10.42 12.75
CA THR A 42 -3.24 9.73 12.65
C THR A 42 -3.26 8.92 11.38
N PRO A 43 -4.14 7.93 11.29
CA PRO A 43 -4.25 7.15 10.06
C PRO A 43 -4.57 8.06 8.88
N PHE A 44 -3.97 7.79 7.74
CA PHE A 44 -4.19 8.64 6.57
C PHE A 44 -4.10 7.84 5.28
N GLN A 45 -4.66 8.43 4.24
CA GLN A 45 -4.52 7.94 2.88
C GLN A 45 -4.28 9.15 2.01
N ILE A 46 -3.38 9.03 1.06
CA ILE A 46 -3.00 10.17 0.24
C ILE A 46 -2.65 9.69 -1.15
N MET A 47 -2.93 10.51 -2.16
CA MET A 47 -2.60 10.19 -3.53
C MET A 47 -1.85 11.37 -4.14
N TYR A 48 -0.95 11.06 -5.05
CA TYR A 48 -0.15 12.08 -5.70
C TYR A 48 0.21 11.60 -7.10
N VAL A 49 -0.05 12.45 -8.09
CA VAL A 49 0.25 12.12 -9.48
C VAL A 49 1.47 12.90 -9.93
N GLN A 50 2.42 12.20 -10.52
CA GLN A 50 3.60 12.84 -11.08
C GLN A 50 3.85 12.21 -12.43
N GLY A 51 3.67 12.99 -13.50
CA GLY A 51 3.80 12.46 -14.83
C GLY A 51 2.76 11.39 -15.09
N ASP A 52 3.22 10.25 -15.54
CA ASP A 52 2.31 9.13 -15.80
C ASP A 52 2.34 8.10 -14.67
N ARG A 53 2.77 8.52 -13.48
CA ARG A 53 2.79 7.64 -12.33
C ARG A 53 1.85 8.14 -11.24
N LEU A 54 1.26 7.20 -10.55
CA LEU A 54 0.39 7.49 -9.43
C LEU A 54 1.05 6.94 -8.17
N TYR A 55 1.17 7.79 -7.17
CA TYR A 55 1.68 7.36 -5.88
C TYR A 55 0.53 7.34 -4.89
N VAL A 56 0.40 6.26 -4.14
CA VAL A 56 -0.64 6.18 -3.13
C VAL A 56 0.02 5.81 -1.82
N GLY A 57 -0.37 6.50 -0.76
CA GLY A 57 0.22 6.29 0.54
C GLY A 57 -0.83 5.97 1.57
N GLN A 58 -0.48 5.10 2.50
CA GLN A 58 -1.36 4.76 3.59
C GLN A 58 -0.55 4.71 4.87
N GLY A 59 -1.04 5.39 5.90
CA GLY A 59 -0.42 5.35 7.21
C GLY A 59 -1.41 4.84 8.23
N TYR A 60 -0.89 4.20 9.25
CA TYR A 60 -1.72 3.63 10.31
C TYR A 60 -1.76 4.50 11.55
N GLY A 61 -1.09 5.67 11.51
CA GLY A 61 -1.07 6.53 12.65
C GLY A 61 -0.01 6.13 13.65
N ARG A 62 0.10 6.90 14.71
CA ARG A 62 1.12 6.64 15.71
C ARG A 62 0.79 5.38 16.49
N GLN A 63 1.80 4.54 16.66
CA GLN A 63 1.67 3.33 17.45
C GLN A 63 2.35 3.52 18.78
N GLU A 64 2.11 2.61 19.70
CA GLU A 64 2.62 2.78 21.07
C GLU A 64 4.11 2.54 21.21
N MET A 65 4.69 1.85 20.24
CA MET A 65 6.12 1.56 20.31
C MET A 65 6.66 1.45 18.90
N GLU A 66 7.97 1.38 18.79
CA GLU A 66 8.60 1.21 17.50
C GLU A 66 8.56 -0.26 17.08
N GLY A 67 8.91 -0.51 15.85
CA GLY A 67 9.01 -1.87 15.35
C GLY A 67 7.85 -2.34 14.52
N TYR A 68 6.94 -1.46 14.20
CA TYR A 68 5.80 -1.84 13.37
C TYR A 68 6.19 -1.78 11.90
N ALA A 69 5.58 -2.64 11.12
CA ALA A 69 5.82 -2.69 9.67
C ALA A 69 4.48 -2.89 8.99
N ILE A 70 4.45 -2.68 7.68
CA ILE A 70 3.25 -2.87 6.89
C ILE A 70 3.55 -3.88 5.81
N ARG A 71 2.71 -4.90 5.72
CA ARG A 71 2.79 -5.87 4.64
C ARG A 71 1.78 -5.50 3.58
N VAL A 72 2.22 -5.40 2.35
CA VAL A 72 1.31 -5.14 1.24
C VAL A 72 0.84 -6.48 0.74
N ASP A 73 -0.44 -6.76 0.92
CA ASP A 73 -1.00 -8.05 0.56
C ASP A 73 -1.39 -8.13 -0.89
N GLY A 74 -1.69 -7.00 -1.50
CA GLY A 74 -2.04 -7.03 -2.90
C GLY A 74 -2.61 -5.71 -3.37
N CYS A 75 -2.73 -5.59 -4.67
CA CYS A 75 -3.30 -4.41 -5.29
C CYS A 75 -4.07 -4.91 -6.51
N THR A 76 -5.35 -4.64 -6.57
CA THR A 76 -6.18 -5.11 -7.67
C THR A 76 -6.90 -3.95 -8.31
N GLU A 77 -7.09 -4.04 -9.61
CA GLU A 77 -7.83 -3.04 -10.34
C GLU A 77 -9.18 -3.64 -10.70
N GLU A 78 -10.24 -3.03 -10.20
CA GLU A 78 -11.59 -3.48 -10.48
C GLU A 78 -12.23 -2.52 -11.45
N LYS A 79 -13.47 -2.78 -11.81
CA LYS A 79 -14.11 -1.99 -12.84
C LYS A 79 -14.11 -0.50 -12.50
N ASP A 80 -14.43 -0.16 -11.27
CA ASP A 80 -14.58 1.23 -10.89
C ASP A 80 -13.62 1.71 -9.85
N VAL A 81 -12.70 0.87 -9.38
CA VAL A 81 -11.90 1.23 -8.24
C VAL A 81 -10.63 0.40 -8.21
N ILE A 82 -9.59 0.95 -7.59
CA ILE A 82 -8.37 0.22 -7.32
C ILE A 82 -8.36 -0.08 -5.84
N CYS A 83 -8.14 -1.34 -5.48
CA CYS A 83 -8.11 -1.76 -4.08
C CYS A 83 -6.69 -2.11 -3.68
N VAL A 84 -6.21 -1.52 -2.60
CA VAL A 84 -4.90 -1.84 -2.05
C VAL A 84 -5.13 -2.51 -0.72
N GLN A 85 -4.52 -3.66 -0.52
CA GLN A 85 -4.72 -4.44 0.70
C GLN A 85 -3.42 -4.49 1.47
N THR A 86 -3.46 -4.07 2.72
CA THR A 86 -2.28 -4.04 3.56
C THR A 86 -2.62 -4.60 4.93
N THR A 87 -1.58 -4.99 5.66
CA THR A 87 -1.72 -5.50 7.01
C THR A 87 -0.66 -4.86 7.88
N LEU A 88 -1.07 -4.36 9.03
CA LEU A 88 -0.12 -3.79 9.98
C LEU A 88 0.48 -4.93 10.80
N LEU A 89 1.79 -5.00 10.84
CA LEU A 89 2.50 -6.05 11.57
C LEU A 89 3.12 -5.45 12.81
N GLY A 90 2.84 -6.06 13.96
CA GLY A 90 3.39 -5.57 15.21
C GLY A 90 4.83 -5.98 15.39
N PRO A 91 5.53 -5.32 16.32
CA PRO A 91 6.91 -5.67 16.61
C PRO A 91 6.96 -7.08 17.18
N GLY A 92 8.00 -7.80 16.79
CA GLY A 92 8.15 -9.15 17.29
C GLY A 92 7.35 -10.20 16.60
N SER A 93 6.58 -9.83 15.59
CA SER A 93 5.83 -10.84 14.84
C SER A 93 6.82 -11.63 14.00
N ASP A 94 6.43 -12.85 13.68
CA ASP A 94 7.33 -13.68 12.88
C ASP A 94 7.67 -13.00 11.56
N GLU A 95 6.73 -12.27 11.00
CA GLU A 95 6.99 -11.67 9.71
C GLU A 95 7.94 -10.51 9.77
N THR A 96 7.92 -9.73 10.84
CA THR A 96 8.83 -8.61 10.93
C THR A 96 10.25 -9.06 11.23
N GLU A 97 10.43 -10.31 11.65
CA GLU A 97 11.75 -10.81 11.97
C GLU A 97 12.33 -11.71 10.91
N LYS A 98 11.61 -11.88 9.82
CA LYS A 98 12.14 -12.73 8.77
C LYS A 98 13.24 -12.04 8.02
N ASP A 99 14.12 -12.85 7.45
CA ASP A 99 15.14 -12.33 6.62
C ASP A 99 14.71 -12.11 5.23
N GLY A 100 15.32 -11.21 4.65
CA GLY A 100 15.62 -11.04 3.34
C GLY A 100 14.61 -11.26 2.30
N GLU A 101 14.77 -12.31 1.61
CA GLU A 101 14.07 -12.37 0.40
C GLU A 101 12.61 -12.47 0.56
N GLU A 102 12.15 -12.78 1.74
CA GLU A 102 10.74 -12.83 1.92
C GLU A 102 10.17 -11.52 2.36
N MET A 103 10.98 -10.49 2.40
CA MET A 103 10.56 -9.20 2.89
C MET A 103 10.19 -8.25 1.77
N GLY A 104 10.08 -8.72 0.55
CA GLY A 104 9.85 -7.84 -0.59
C GLY A 104 8.56 -7.07 -0.53
N ASN A 105 7.56 -7.58 0.19
CA ASN A 105 6.28 -6.90 0.28
C ASN A 105 6.06 -6.30 1.68
N ILE A 106 7.11 -6.16 2.46
CA ILE A 106 7.00 -5.60 3.81
C ILE A 106 7.79 -4.32 3.86
N CYS A 107 7.17 -3.30 4.43
CA CYS A 107 7.75 -1.97 4.51
C CYS A 107 7.87 -1.57 5.97
N MET A 108 9.09 -1.29 6.41
CA MET A 108 9.32 -0.80 7.77
C MET A 108 10.15 0.47 7.66
N ARG A 109 9.75 1.50 8.38
CA ARG A 109 10.48 2.75 8.33
C ARG A 109 11.79 2.63 9.09
N GLU A 110 12.71 3.51 8.77
CA GLU A 110 14.02 3.48 9.39
C GLU A 110 13.90 3.73 10.88
N ASP A 111 14.96 3.38 11.56
CA ASP A 111 14.99 3.50 13.01
C ASP A 111 14.49 4.85 13.48
N GLY A 112 13.69 4.79 14.52
CA GLY A 112 13.17 6.00 15.11
C GLY A 112 11.86 6.45 14.51
N PHE A 113 11.43 5.83 13.41
CA PHE A 113 10.19 6.23 12.76
C PHE A 113 9.20 5.10 12.60
N SER A 114 9.56 3.89 13.00
CA SER A 114 8.62 2.76 12.83
C SER A 114 7.45 2.83 13.80
N GLN A 115 7.41 3.87 14.63
CA GLN A 115 6.26 4.15 15.46
C GLN A 115 5.16 4.82 14.65
N TYR A 116 5.51 5.32 13.46
CA TYR A 116 4.56 5.97 12.56
C TYR A 116 4.57 5.24 11.22
N PRO A 117 4.08 4.01 11.20
CA PRO A 117 4.21 3.21 9.97
C PRO A 117 3.38 3.76 8.82
N TYR A 118 3.98 3.82 7.66
CA TYR A 118 3.26 4.13 6.45
C TYR A 118 3.97 3.49 5.27
N VAL A 119 3.26 3.35 4.18
CA VAL A 119 3.81 2.77 2.98
C VAL A 119 3.35 3.61 1.80
N VAL A 120 4.21 3.74 0.80
CA VAL A 120 3.87 4.45 -0.43
C VAL A 120 4.06 3.47 -1.57
N LEU A 121 3.07 3.35 -2.42
CA LEU A 121 3.14 2.51 -3.60
C LEU A 121 3.14 3.37 -4.84
N GLU A 122 3.81 2.91 -5.87
CA GLU A 122 3.85 3.58 -7.15
C GLU A 122 3.22 2.67 -8.20
N MET A 123 2.37 3.21 -9.04
CA MET A 123 1.72 2.43 -10.07
C MET A 123 1.42 3.34 -11.27
N ALA A 124 0.93 2.76 -12.34
CA ALA A 124 0.57 3.54 -13.51
C ALA A 124 -0.57 4.47 -13.16
N LYS A 125 -0.54 5.65 -13.74
CA LYS A 125 -1.58 6.63 -13.49
C LYS A 125 -2.95 6.07 -13.85
N SER A 126 -3.92 6.36 -13.02
CA SER A 126 -5.29 5.93 -13.25
C SER A 126 -6.21 6.99 -12.70
N GLU A 127 -7.40 7.08 -13.27
CA GLU A 127 -8.39 8.01 -12.77
C GLU A 127 -9.37 7.34 -11.84
N LYS A 128 -9.19 6.06 -11.60
CA LYS A 128 -10.07 5.36 -10.68
C LYS A 128 -9.74 5.73 -9.24
N PRO A 129 -10.73 5.80 -8.38
CA PRO A 129 -10.44 6.03 -6.96
C PRO A 129 -9.69 4.83 -6.38
N VAL A 130 -8.91 5.10 -5.35
CA VAL A 130 -8.14 4.06 -4.70
C VAL A 130 -8.67 3.91 -3.29
N ILE A 131 -8.95 2.67 -2.88
CA ILE A 131 -9.33 2.41 -1.51
C ILE A 131 -8.36 1.42 -0.91
N PHE A 132 -8.12 1.58 0.37
CA PHE A 132 -7.24 0.71 1.13
C PHE A 132 -8.08 -0.15 2.04
N GLU A 133 -7.75 -1.42 2.09
CA GLU A 133 -8.48 -2.36 2.95
C GLU A 133 -7.58 -3.04 3.94
#